data_91e5f70d7c13b5c94b839c13f847d6b2
#
_entry.id   91e5f70d7c13b5c94b839c13f847d6b2
#
_cell.length_a   1.000
_cell.length_b   1.000
_cell.length_c   1.000
_cell.angle_alpha   90.00
_cell.angle_beta   90.00
_cell.angle_gamma   90.00
#
_symmetry.space_group_name_H-M   'P 1'
#
loop_
_entity.id
_entity.type
_entity.pdbx_description
1 polymer ?
#
loop_
_entity_poly.entity_id
_entity_poly.type
_entity_poly.pdbx_seq_one_letter_code
_entity_poly.pdbx_strand_id
1 'polypeptide(L)'
;MMMSTTSSVTTIRQNFYHNGSIPPITLEQVDLASLTAKSVADLVNSLSGTRLGVAASYGEKCVLVALAFSSESRVLLITMNGTSGSAKREKNLLRDELLCNISLEKHGYFMERLAAALYLDLGLYIRQAFDLISDGDRRGSMAAYKGVLARARTQDSLNESVVEYIFAEQAFILSRQSEFALRAWACYVGVQGIPEKPDVIDTSAKNPQARLIH
;
A
#
# COMPACT_ATOMS: atom_id res chain seq x y z
N MET A 1 0.62 27.85 17.70
CA MET A 1 1.93 27.37 17.23
C MET A 1 1.65 26.48 16.02
N MET A 2 1.78 27.02 14.79
CA MET A 2 1.57 26.25 13.56
C MET A 2 2.76 25.31 13.40
N MET A 3 2.54 24.02 13.61
CA MET A 3 3.52 23.00 13.20
C MET A 3 3.51 22.96 11.68
N SER A 4 4.58 23.44 11.08
CA SER A 4 4.84 23.32 9.65
C SER A 4 5.00 21.82 9.33
N THR A 5 3.98 21.21 8.77
CA THR A 5 4.01 19.83 8.31
C THR A 5 4.77 19.80 7.00
N THR A 6 6.06 19.53 7.08
CA THR A 6 6.94 19.39 5.92
C THR A 6 6.79 18.00 5.32
N SER A 7 6.44 17.91 4.04
CA SER A 7 6.65 16.69 3.29
C SER A 7 8.15 16.44 3.21
N SER A 8 8.58 15.21 3.48
CA SER A 8 9.98 14.81 3.30
C SER A 8 10.10 13.92 2.08
N VAL A 9 11.12 14.19 1.25
CA VAL A 9 11.46 13.36 0.10
C VAL A 9 12.84 12.77 0.32
N THR A 10 12.93 11.44 0.26
CA THR A 10 14.18 10.70 0.42
C THR A 10 14.33 9.66 -0.69
N THR A 11 15.53 9.13 -0.83
CA THR A 11 15.80 8.04 -1.78
C THR A 11 16.11 6.78 -1.00
N ILE A 12 15.40 5.70 -1.32
CA ILE A 12 15.61 4.37 -0.72
C ILE A 12 16.08 3.38 -1.78
N ARG A 13 16.85 2.40 -1.35
CA ARG A 13 17.28 1.28 -2.20
C ARG A 13 16.63 0.00 -1.72
N GLN A 14 16.14 -0.78 -2.65
CA GLN A 14 15.66 -2.12 -2.36
C GLN A 14 16.83 -3.11 -2.36
N ASN A 15 16.77 -4.10 -1.50
CA ASN A 15 17.73 -5.20 -1.40
C ASN A 15 17.06 -6.56 -1.51
N PHE A 16 15.85 -6.61 -2.11
CA PHE A 16 15.10 -7.86 -2.26
C PHE A 16 15.78 -8.84 -3.23
N TYR A 17 16.59 -8.35 -4.16
CA TYR A 17 17.26 -9.16 -5.16
C TYR A 17 18.76 -8.91 -5.17
N HIS A 18 19.55 -10.01 -5.25
CA HIS A 18 21.00 -9.94 -5.17
C HIS A 18 21.65 -9.31 -6.41
N ASN A 19 21.09 -9.55 -7.60
CA ASN A 19 21.71 -9.20 -8.88
C ASN A 19 21.01 -8.07 -9.62
N GLY A 20 19.99 -7.46 -9.03
CA GLY A 20 19.16 -6.49 -9.71
C GLY A 20 19.77 -5.09 -9.71
N SER A 21 20.10 -4.55 -10.88
CA SER A 21 20.28 -3.11 -11.03
C SER A 21 18.90 -2.41 -11.02
N ILE A 22 18.21 -2.48 -9.88
CA ILE A 22 16.94 -1.79 -9.71
C ILE A 22 17.23 -0.34 -9.34
N PRO A 23 16.65 0.63 -10.06
CA PRO A 23 16.85 2.03 -9.77
C PRO A 23 16.45 2.36 -8.33
N PRO A 24 17.05 3.39 -7.71
CA PRO A 24 16.62 3.89 -6.42
C PRO A 24 15.17 4.35 -6.48
N ILE A 25 14.45 4.13 -5.38
CA ILE A 25 13.03 4.46 -5.23
C ILE A 25 12.92 5.80 -4.51
N THR A 26 12.16 6.73 -5.06
CA THR A 26 11.83 7.99 -4.39
C THR A 26 10.73 7.75 -3.37
N LEU A 27 11.03 7.97 -2.10
CA LEU A 27 10.04 7.95 -1.01
C LEU A 27 9.63 9.37 -0.67
N GLU A 28 8.36 9.69 -0.88
CA GLU A 28 7.73 10.90 -0.36
C GLU A 28 6.85 10.54 0.83
N GLN A 29 7.09 11.21 1.96
CA GLN A 29 6.30 11.03 3.17
C GLN A 29 5.52 12.30 3.47
N VAL A 30 4.22 12.12 3.76
CA VAL A 30 3.31 13.21 4.14
C VAL A 30 2.37 12.74 5.26
N ASP A 31 1.92 13.65 6.10
CA ASP A 31 0.74 13.39 6.92
C ASP A 31 -0.53 13.55 6.08
N LEU A 32 -1.58 12.79 6.39
CA LEU A 32 -2.84 12.89 5.67
C LEU A 32 -3.36 14.33 5.60
N ALA A 33 -3.22 15.10 6.68
CA ALA A 33 -3.64 16.51 6.72
C ALA A 33 -2.82 17.44 5.81
N SER A 34 -1.69 16.95 5.28
CA SER A 34 -0.79 17.69 4.39
C SER A 34 -0.72 17.09 2.98
N LEU A 35 -1.58 16.11 2.69
CA LEU A 35 -1.64 15.49 1.38
C LEU A 35 -2.03 16.51 0.31
N THR A 36 -1.26 16.59 -0.78
CA THR A 36 -1.49 17.53 -1.87
C THR A 36 -1.85 16.80 -3.17
N ALA A 37 -2.58 17.50 -4.04
CA ALA A 37 -2.86 16.99 -5.38
C ALA A 37 -1.55 16.74 -6.18
N LYS A 38 -0.52 17.54 -5.91
CA LYS A 38 0.80 17.35 -6.54
C LYS A 38 1.44 16.03 -6.12
N SER A 39 1.47 15.69 -4.83
CA SER A 39 2.03 14.44 -4.34
C SER A 39 1.34 13.22 -4.96
N VAL A 40 0.01 13.28 -5.07
CA VAL A 40 -0.78 12.22 -5.71
C VAL A 40 -0.53 12.15 -7.21
N ALA A 41 -0.51 13.29 -7.91
CA ALA A 41 -0.25 13.34 -9.34
C ALA A 41 1.17 12.85 -9.68
N ASP A 42 2.18 13.23 -8.88
CA ASP A 42 3.55 12.78 -9.05
C ASP A 42 3.66 11.23 -8.93
N LEU A 43 2.90 10.62 -8.01
CA LEU A 43 2.83 9.16 -7.90
C LEU A 43 2.13 8.55 -9.12
N VAL A 44 0.95 9.05 -9.48
CA VAL A 44 0.15 8.51 -10.60
C VAL A 44 0.91 8.64 -11.93
N ASN A 45 1.58 9.78 -12.17
CA ASN A 45 2.39 10.00 -13.36
C ASN A 45 3.65 9.13 -13.42
N SER A 46 4.08 8.55 -12.29
CA SER A 46 5.20 7.61 -12.25
C SER A 46 4.81 6.16 -12.55
N LEU A 47 3.52 5.87 -12.76
CA LEU A 47 3.05 4.54 -13.14
C LEU A 47 3.33 4.26 -14.61
N SER A 48 3.87 3.08 -14.91
CA SER A 48 4.02 2.57 -16.28
C SER A 48 2.75 1.94 -16.85
N GLY A 49 1.66 1.89 -16.05
CA GLY A 49 0.36 1.30 -16.40
C GLY A 49 -0.69 1.67 -15.36
N THR A 50 -1.64 0.78 -15.10
CA THR A 50 -2.75 1.00 -14.18
C THR A 50 -2.51 0.43 -12.78
N ARG A 51 -1.43 -0.31 -12.57
CA ARG A 51 -1.18 -1.09 -11.35
C ARG A 51 -0.46 -0.28 -10.29
N LEU A 52 -0.94 -0.34 -9.07
CA LEU A 52 -0.45 0.38 -7.91
C LEU A 52 -0.23 -0.61 -6.74
N GLY A 53 0.98 -0.67 -6.20
CA GLY A 53 1.26 -1.44 -5.00
C GLY A 53 0.74 -0.72 -3.77
N VAL A 54 0.13 -1.45 -2.83
CA VAL A 54 -0.44 -0.87 -1.61
C VAL A 54 0.00 -1.67 -0.39
N ALA A 55 0.41 -0.95 0.66
CA ALA A 55 0.64 -1.52 1.98
C ALA A 55 -0.05 -0.67 3.05
N ALA A 56 -0.53 -1.34 4.10
CA ALA A 56 -1.13 -0.71 5.25
C ALA A 56 -0.38 -1.10 6.52
N SER A 57 -0.28 -0.18 7.46
CA SER A 57 0.23 -0.45 8.80
C SER A 57 -0.78 -0.07 9.85
N TYR A 58 -0.81 -0.87 10.91
CA TYR A 58 -1.77 -0.76 11.99
C TYR A 58 -1.05 -0.56 13.32
N GLY A 59 -1.54 0.34 14.12
CA GLY A 59 -1.13 0.54 15.50
C GLY A 59 -1.86 -0.38 16.47
N GLU A 60 -1.85 0.00 17.74
CA GLU A 60 -2.64 -0.65 18.77
C GLU A 60 -4.12 -0.69 18.40
N LYS A 61 -4.83 -1.74 18.83
CA LYS A 61 -6.26 -1.97 18.53
C LYS A 61 -6.59 -2.04 17.04
N CYS A 62 -5.60 -2.38 16.20
CA CYS A 62 -5.77 -2.48 14.73
C CYS A 62 -6.18 -1.19 14.03
N VAL A 63 -5.95 -0.03 14.63
CA VAL A 63 -6.22 1.29 14.02
C VAL A 63 -5.20 1.54 12.90
N LEU A 64 -5.68 2.04 11.76
CA LEU A 64 -4.83 2.37 10.62
C LEU A 64 -3.92 3.57 10.96
N VAL A 65 -2.61 3.39 10.89
CA VAL A 65 -1.62 4.43 11.24
C VAL A 65 -0.84 4.93 10.04
N ALA A 66 -0.73 4.12 8.97
CA ALA A 66 -0.07 4.54 7.74
C ALA A 66 -0.56 3.75 6.52
N LEU A 67 -0.54 4.41 5.37
CA LEU A 67 -0.75 3.84 4.04
C LEU A 67 0.46 4.16 3.17
N ALA A 68 0.91 3.19 2.37
CA ALA A 68 1.91 3.42 1.35
C ALA A 68 1.38 2.96 0.00
N PHE A 69 1.57 3.81 -1.01
CA PHE A 69 1.22 3.53 -2.41
C PHE A 69 2.50 3.58 -3.24
N SER A 70 2.69 2.61 -4.12
CA SER A 70 3.93 2.46 -4.89
C SER A 70 3.69 2.27 -6.37
N SER A 71 4.51 2.98 -7.15
CA SER A 71 4.86 2.66 -8.53
C SER A 71 6.22 1.94 -8.58
N GLU A 72 6.77 1.77 -9.78
CA GLU A 72 8.11 1.21 -9.99
C GLU A 72 9.22 2.01 -9.31
N SER A 73 9.16 3.35 -9.39
CA SER A 73 10.24 4.25 -8.98
C SER A 73 9.87 5.19 -7.83
N ARG A 74 8.62 5.18 -7.37
CA ARG A 74 8.13 6.13 -6.37
C ARG A 74 7.22 5.46 -5.35
N VAL A 75 7.35 5.86 -4.09
CA VAL A 75 6.43 5.52 -3.01
C VAL A 75 5.91 6.79 -2.36
N LEU A 76 4.60 6.88 -2.22
CA LEU A 76 3.91 7.88 -1.40
C LEU A 76 3.46 7.23 -0.09
N LEU A 77 4.10 7.63 1.01
CA LEU A 77 3.78 7.17 2.36
C LEU A 77 2.93 8.24 3.06
N ILE A 78 1.71 7.88 3.43
CA ILE A 78 0.76 8.75 4.11
C ILE A 78 0.59 8.28 5.55
N THR A 79 0.97 9.11 6.53
CA THR A 79 0.76 8.83 7.96
C THR A 79 -0.58 9.42 8.42
N MET A 80 -1.23 8.72 9.38
CA MET A 80 -2.55 9.09 9.88
C MET A 80 -2.48 9.89 11.19
N ASN A 81 -1.37 10.58 11.43
CA ASN A 81 -1.17 11.35 12.65
C ASN A 81 -2.20 12.50 12.74
N GLY A 82 -2.95 12.54 13.84
CA GLY A 82 -3.80 13.68 14.17
C GLY A 82 -5.06 13.87 13.31
N THR A 83 -5.66 12.81 12.78
CA THR A 83 -6.88 12.88 11.91
C THR A 83 -8.15 13.29 12.66
N SER A 84 -8.09 14.24 13.60
CA SER A 84 -9.28 14.85 14.15
C SER A 84 -9.87 15.87 13.17
N GLY A 85 -10.99 15.54 12.57
CA GLY A 85 -12.00 16.49 12.03
C GLY A 85 -11.65 17.38 10.81
N SER A 86 -10.44 17.85 10.64
CA SER A 86 -10.11 18.94 9.70
C SER A 86 -9.61 18.51 8.31
N ALA A 87 -9.29 17.27 8.09
CA ALA A 87 -8.69 16.76 6.85
C ALA A 87 -9.73 16.29 5.80
N LYS A 88 -10.90 16.94 5.70
CA LYS A 88 -11.97 16.49 4.78
C LYS A 88 -11.54 16.57 3.31
N ARG A 89 -10.83 17.62 2.94
CA ARG A 89 -10.35 17.84 1.56
C ARG A 89 -9.32 16.77 1.19
N GLU A 90 -8.39 16.51 2.07
CA GLU A 90 -7.29 15.55 1.89
C GLU A 90 -7.82 14.10 1.88
N LYS A 91 -8.81 13.80 2.72
CA LYS A 91 -9.54 12.51 2.66
C LYS A 91 -10.27 12.31 1.34
N ASN A 92 -10.92 13.37 0.82
CA ASN A 92 -11.56 13.30 -0.50
C ASN A 92 -10.51 13.10 -1.61
N LEU A 93 -9.38 13.81 -1.55
CA LEU A 93 -8.29 13.63 -2.49
C LEU A 93 -7.76 12.18 -2.47
N LEU A 94 -7.48 11.63 -1.30
CA LEU A 94 -7.06 10.24 -1.13
C LEU A 94 -8.11 9.28 -1.71
N ARG A 95 -9.39 9.52 -1.39
CA ARG A 95 -10.50 8.69 -1.89
C ARG A 95 -10.60 8.73 -3.41
N ASP A 96 -10.72 9.94 -3.96
CA ASP A 96 -11.13 10.11 -5.37
C ASP A 96 -9.98 9.78 -6.33
N GLU A 97 -8.76 10.18 -6.00
CA GLU A 97 -7.60 10.02 -6.87
C GLU A 97 -6.89 8.66 -6.73
N LEU A 98 -6.96 8.05 -5.54
CA LEU A 98 -6.25 6.78 -5.31
C LEU A 98 -7.20 5.63 -4.99
N LEU A 99 -7.98 5.71 -3.89
CA LEU A 99 -8.71 4.56 -3.38
C LEU A 99 -9.89 4.15 -4.27
N CYS A 100 -10.70 5.12 -4.72
CA CYS A 100 -11.89 4.88 -5.55
C CYS A 100 -11.67 5.10 -7.04
N ASN A 101 -10.47 5.52 -7.45
CA ASN A 101 -10.15 5.65 -8.88
C ASN A 101 -10.18 4.28 -9.56
N ILE A 102 -11.17 4.09 -10.44
CA ILE A 102 -11.41 2.82 -11.13
C ILE A 102 -10.38 2.52 -12.23
N SER A 103 -9.62 3.53 -12.65
CA SER A 103 -8.53 3.35 -13.62
C SER A 103 -7.25 2.79 -12.97
N LEU A 104 -7.22 2.71 -11.64
CA LEU A 104 -6.07 2.19 -10.90
C LEU A 104 -6.43 0.85 -10.23
N GLU A 105 -5.63 -0.17 -10.49
CA GLU A 105 -5.68 -1.46 -9.81
C GLU A 105 -4.78 -1.42 -8.58
N LYS A 106 -5.35 -1.61 -7.38
CA LYS A 106 -4.62 -1.59 -6.11
C LYS A 106 -4.28 -3.02 -5.70
N HIS A 107 -3.01 -3.34 -5.68
CA HIS A 107 -2.51 -4.67 -5.34
C HIS A 107 -1.79 -4.65 -4.00
N GLY A 108 -2.16 -5.54 -3.10
CA GLY A 108 -1.58 -5.60 -1.76
C GLY A 108 -1.75 -6.95 -1.09
N TYR A 109 -1.30 -7.03 0.14
CA TYR A 109 -1.56 -8.18 1.01
C TYR A 109 -2.66 -7.83 2.01
N PHE A 110 -3.58 -8.77 2.25
CA PHE A 110 -4.70 -8.57 3.19
C PHE A 110 -5.59 -7.37 2.86
N MET A 111 -5.96 -7.23 1.58
CA MET A 111 -6.77 -6.11 1.12
C MET A 111 -8.15 -6.04 1.79
N GLU A 112 -8.71 -7.16 2.25
CA GLU A 112 -9.95 -7.16 3.06
C GLU A 112 -9.75 -6.45 4.41
N ARG A 113 -8.62 -6.69 5.08
CA ARG A 113 -8.28 -6.01 6.33
C ARG A 113 -8.09 -4.50 6.11
N LEU A 114 -7.42 -4.14 5.01
CA LEU A 114 -7.28 -2.74 4.62
C LEU A 114 -8.62 -2.08 4.34
N ALA A 115 -9.50 -2.74 3.57
CA ALA A 115 -10.83 -2.22 3.27
C ALA A 115 -11.67 -2.00 4.55
N ALA A 116 -11.61 -2.93 5.50
CA ALA A 116 -12.30 -2.80 6.79
C ALA A 116 -11.75 -1.61 7.61
N ALA A 117 -10.42 -1.46 7.70
CA ALA A 117 -9.80 -0.36 8.44
C ALA A 117 -10.08 1.01 7.80
N LEU A 118 -10.01 1.11 6.47
CA LEU A 118 -10.36 2.35 5.76
C LEU A 118 -11.80 2.78 6.07
N TYR A 119 -12.73 1.83 6.09
CA TYR A 119 -14.13 2.12 6.40
C TYR A 119 -14.33 2.52 7.87
N LEU A 120 -13.78 1.75 8.80
CA LEU A 120 -13.99 1.95 10.25
C LEU A 120 -13.27 3.21 10.77
N ASP A 121 -12.04 3.46 10.32
CA ASP A 121 -11.21 4.52 10.88
C ASP A 121 -11.36 5.86 10.14
N LEU A 122 -11.62 5.81 8.82
CA LEU A 122 -11.65 7.00 7.98
C LEU A 122 -12.99 7.25 7.30
N GLY A 123 -13.91 6.29 7.27
CA GLY A 123 -15.14 6.33 6.50
C GLY A 123 -14.91 6.28 4.99
N LEU A 124 -13.83 5.65 4.56
CA LEU A 124 -13.42 5.56 3.15
C LEU A 124 -13.61 4.14 2.59
N TYR A 125 -13.80 4.05 1.29
CA TYR A 125 -13.89 2.79 0.54
C TYR A 125 -12.72 2.66 -0.40
N ILE A 126 -12.41 1.41 -0.80
CA ILE A 126 -11.43 1.10 -1.83
C ILE A 126 -12.11 0.32 -2.96
N ARG A 127 -11.77 0.65 -4.22
CA ARG A 127 -12.24 -0.05 -5.42
C ARG A 127 -11.06 -0.60 -6.21
N GLN A 128 -11.30 -1.60 -7.06
CA GLN A 128 -10.27 -2.27 -7.85
C GLN A 128 -9.09 -2.72 -6.95
N ALA A 129 -9.44 -3.41 -5.86
CA ALA A 129 -8.50 -3.90 -4.87
C ALA A 129 -8.31 -5.41 -5.05
N PHE A 130 -7.05 -5.84 -5.16
CA PHE A 130 -6.68 -7.22 -5.45
C PHE A 130 -5.71 -7.72 -4.39
N ASP A 131 -5.98 -8.89 -3.82
CA ASP A 131 -5.02 -9.55 -2.94
C ASP A 131 -3.97 -10.29 -3.78
N LEU A 132 -2.70 -10.16 -3.40
CA LEU A 132 -1.58 -10.82 -4.07
C LEU A 132 -1.46 -12.30 -3.71
N ILE A 133 -2.16 -12.72 -2.67
CA ILE A 133 -2.17 -14.10 -2.18
C ILE A 133 -3.57 -14.66 -2.38
N SER A 134 -3.66 -15.74 -3.17
CA SER A 134 -4.92 -16.46 -3.38
C SER A 134 -5.39 -17.17 -2.10
N ASP A 135 -6.71 -17.48 -2.04
CA ASP A 135 -7.31 -18.17 -0.88
C ASP A 135 -6.74 -19.55 -0.61
N GLY A 136 -6.10 -20.18 -1.60
CA GLY A 136 -5.44 -21.49 -1.46
C GLY A 136 -4.06 -21.45 -0.79
N ASP A 137 -3.41 -20.29 -0.78
CA ASP A 137 -2.13 -20.10 -0.11
C ASP A 137 -2.37 -19.80 1.39
N ARG A 138 -1.44 -20.25 2.23
CA ARG A 138 -1.49 -19.91 3.66
C ARG A 138 -1.29 -18.41 3.82
N ARG A 139 -2.39 -17.65 3.89
CA ARG A 139 -2.39 -16.19 4.05
C ARG A 139 -1.46 -15.78 5.18
N GLY A 140 -0.58 -14.83 4.90
CA GLY A 140 0.37 -14.31 5.88
C GLY A 140 1.58 -15.21 6.15
N SER A 141 1.73 -16.32 5.44
CA SER A 141 2.94 -17.10 5.57
C SER A 141 4.11 -16.41 4.86
N MET A 142 5.30 -16.47 5.44
CA MET A 142 6.51 -15.93 4.82
C MET A 142 6.78 -16.59 3.45
N ALA A 143 6.42 -17.86 3.30
CA ALA A 143 6.53 -18.59 2.03
C ALA A 143 5.68 -17.95 0.91
N ALA A 144 4.49 -17.43 1.25
CA ALA A 144 3.63 -16.76 0.27
C ALA A 144 4.25 -15.45 -0.22
N TYR A 145 4.79 -14.61 0.66
CA TYR A 145 5.51 -13.38 0.28
C TYR A 145 6.71 -13.68 -0.63
N LYS A 146 7.55 -14.65 -0.23
CA LYS A 146 8.69 -15.10 -1.03
C LYS A 146 8.25 -15.63 -2.40
N GLY A 147 7.19 -16.44 -2.44
CA GLY A 147 6.64 -16.99 -3.68
C GLY A 147 6.15 -15.92 -4.65
N VAL A 148 5.47 -14.88 -4.17
CA VAL A 148 5.02 -13.75 -5.00
C VAL A 148 6.23 -13.02 -5.60
N LEU A 149 7.22 -12.66 -4.79
CA LEU A 149 8.39 -11.93 -5.24
C LEU A 149 9.31 -12.76 -6.17
N ALA A 150 9.46 -14.05 -5.91
CA ALA A 150 10.24 -14.94 -6.78
C ALA A 150 9.61 -15.08 -8.17
N ARG A 151 8.27 -15.13 -8.26
CA ARG A 151 7.56 -15.17 -9.55
C ARG A 151 7.67 -13.86 -10.33
N ALA A 152 7.74 -12.74 -9.62
CA ALA A 152 7.77 -11.42 -10.25
C ALA A 152 9.07 -11.16 -11.04
N ARG A 153 10.19 -11.72 -10.59
CA ARG A 153 11.51 -11.55 -11.19
C ARG A 153 12.29 -12.87 -11.22
N THR A 154 11.88 -13.74 -12.12
CA THR A 154 12.43 -15.12 -12.22
C THR A 154 13.92 -15.17 -12.59
N GLN A 155 14.48 -14.09 -13.13
CA GLN A 155 15.89 -14.02 -13.49
C GLN A 155 16.79 -13.53 -12.35
N ASP A 156 16.20 -12.97 -11.29
CA ASP A 156 16.94 -12.40 -10.18
C ASP A 156 16.86 -13.35 -8.95
N SER A 157 17.98 -13.52 -8.27
CA SER A 157 18.01 -14.29 -7.03
C SER A 157 17.41 -13.47 -5.89
N LEU A 158 16.36 -14.00 -5.25
CA LEU A 158 15.67 -13.35 -4.12
C LEU A 158 16.52 -13.40 -2.85
N ASN A 159 16.65 -12.26 -2.18
CA ASN A 159 17.25 -12.19 -0.85
C ASN A 159 16.19 -12.48 0.21
N GLU A 160 16.05 -13.75 0.56
CA GLU A 160 15.00 -14.21 1.47
C GLU A 160 15.06 -13.58 2.85
N SER A 161 16.25 -13.33 3.39
CA SER A 161 16.41 -12.70 4.70
C SER A 161 15.92 -11.24 4.72
N VAL A 162 16.07 -10.53 3.61
CA VAL A 162 15.48 -9.18 3.46
C VAL A 162 13.96 -9.25 3.41
N VAL A 163 13.39 -10.22 2.68
CA VAL A 163 11.93 -10.43 2.65
C VAL A 163 11.42 -10.71 4.06
N GLU A 164 12.05 -11.62 4.79
CA GLU A 164 11.68 -11.94 6.18
C GLU A 164 11.73 -10.71 7.07
N TYR A 165 12.80 -9.92 6.98
CA TYR A 165 12.95 -8.71 7.77
C TYR A 165 11.88 -7.65 7.45
N ILE A 166 11.61 -7.40 6.16
CA ILE A 166 10.65 -6.40 5.69
C ILE A 166 9.21 -6.80 6.04
N PHE A 167 8.85 -8.09 5.90
CA PHE A 167 7.51 -8.59 6.15
C PHE A 167 7.31 -9.15 7.57
N ALA A 168 8.33 -9.18 8.41
CA ALA A 168 8.15 -9.48 9.83
C ALA A 168 7.06 -8.59 10.41
N GLU A 169 6.14 -9.21 11.18
CA GLU A 169 5.03 -8.49 11.80
C GLU A 169 5.57 -7.54 12.87
N GLN A 170 5.65 -6.27 12.52
CA GLN A 170 6.12 -5.22 13.41
C GLN A 170 5.17 -4.03 13.31
N ALA A 171 4.81 -3.45 14.45
CA ALA A 171 4.10 -2.20 14.50
C ALA A 171 4.86 -1.12 13.71
N PHE A 172 4.11 -0.25 13.03
CA PHE A 172 4.71 0.89 12.33
C PHE A 172 5.45 1.78 13.34
N ILE A 173 6.75 1.92 13.11
CA ILE A 173 7.60 2.83 13.88
C ILE A 173 8.13 3.88 12.89
N LEU A 174 8.05 5.14 13.25
CA LEU A 174 8.52 6.26 12.41
C LEU A 174 9.98 6.09 11.92
N SER A 175 10.84 5.38 12.68
CA SER A 175 12.20 5.05 12.28
C SER A 175 12.31 3.97 11.20
N ARG A 176 11.21 3.31 10.81
CA ARG A 176 11.17 2.21 9.83
C ARG A 176 10.32 2.52 8.60
N GLN A 177 10.27 3.78 8.24
CA GLN A 177 9.48 4.24 7.08
C GLN A 177 9.95 3.62 5.77
N SER A 178 11.26 3.46 5.61
CA SER A 178 11.85 2.85 4.41
C SER A 178 11.42 1.40 4.25
N GLU A 179 11.42 0.62 5.32
CA GLU A 179 10.98 -0.78 5.29
C GLU A 179 9.49 -0.87 4.97
N PHE A 180 8.68 0.00 5.55
CA PHE A 180 7.26 0.02 5.25
C PHE A 180 6.98 0.46 3.81
N ALA A 181 7.69 1.45 3.29
CA ALA A 181 7.62 1.85 1.89
C ALA A 181 8.01 0.69 0.94
N LEU A 182 9.02 -0.08 1.32
CA LEU A 182 9.45 -1.27 0.56
C LEU A 182 8.40 -2.38 0.54
N ARG A 183 7.49 -2.47 1.52
CA ARG A 183 6.34 -3.39 1.44
C ARG A 183 5.39 -3.02 0.31
N ALA A 184 5.05 -1.73 0.15
CA ALA A 184 4.22 -1.27 -0.95
C ALA A 184 4.91 -1.47 -2.31
N TRP A 185 6.21 -1.22 -2.38
CA TRP A 185 6.99 -1.47 -3.57
C TRP A 185 7.02 -2.97 -3.92
N ALA A 186 7.19 -3.84 -2.92
CA ALA A 186 7.13 -5.29 -3.12
C ALA A 186 5.75 -5.75 -3.64
N CYS A 187 4.66 -5.10 -3.20
CA CYS A 187 3.32 -5.34 -3.75
C CYS A 187 3.24 -4.95 -5.23
N TYR A 188 3.80 -3.78 -5.61
CA TYR A 188 3.86 -3.36 -7.00
C TYR A 188 4.66 -4.35 -7.87
N VAL A 189 5.85 -4.75 -7.43
CA VAL A 189 6.67 -5.72 -8.17
C VAL A 189 5.99 -7.08 -8.24
N GLY A 190 5.39 -7.53 -7.13
CA GLY A 190 4.71 -8.82 -7.04
C GLY A 190 3.60 -8.99 -8.08
N VAL A 191 2.91 -7.92 -8.45
CA VAL A 191 1.86 -7.97 -9.46
C VAL A 191 2.40 -8.18 -10.88
N GLN A 192 3.65 -7.84 -11.14
CA GLN A 192 4.25 -8.03 -12.47
C GLN A 192 4.39 -9.52 -12.84
N GLY A 193 4.46 -10.40 -11.84
CA GLY A 193 4.53 -11.85 -12.03
C GLY A 193 3.16 -12.57 -12.07
N ILE A 194 2.04 -11.83 -11.96
CA ILE A 194 0.71 -12.42 -11.95
C ILE A 194 0.08 -12.29 -13.35
N PRO A 195 -0.44 -13.39 -13.96
CA PRO A 195 -1.20 -13.33 -15.21
C PRO A 195 -2.44 -12.43 -15.09
N GLU A 196 -2.88 -11.89 -16.23
CA GLU A 196 -3.92 -10.86 -16.33
C GLU A 196 -5.33 -11.27 -15.88
N LYS A 197 -5.59 -11.70 -14.73
CA LYS A 197 -6.93 -11.69 -14.06
C LYS A 197 -6.84 -12.27 -12.66
N PRO A 198 -6.46 -11.48 -11.65
CA PRO A 198 -6.75 -11.86 -10.27
C PRO A 198 -8.26 -11.72 -9.99
N ASP A 199 -8.77 -12.51 -9.05
CA ASP A 199 -10.14 -12.36 -8.58
C ASP A 199 -10.34 -10.98 -7.95
N VAL A 200 -11.33 -10.25 -8.43
CA VAL A 200 -11.67 -8.90 -7.91
C VAL A 200 -12.35 -9.06 -6.56
N ILE A 201 -11.76 -8.54 -5.50
CA ILE A 201 -12.44 -8.38 -4.23
C ILE A 201 -13.32 -7.13 -4.34
N ASP A 202 -14.57 -7.31 -4.76
CA ASP A 202 -15.55 -6.22 -4.75
C ASP A 202 -16.00 -5.96 -3.31
N THR A 203 -15.33 -5.03 -2.66
CA THR A 203 -15.66 -4.60 -1.29
C THR A 203 -16.87 -3.68 -1.23
N SER A 204 -17.41 -3.22 -2.37
CA SER A 204 -18.59 -2.35 -2.41
C SER A 204 -19.88 -3.09 -2.03
N ALA A 205 -19.91 -4.43 -2.12
CA ALA A 205 -21.09 -5.25 -1.88
C ALA A 205 -21.34 -5.62 -0.41
N LYS A 206 -20.39 -5.40 0.49
CA LYS A 206 -20.57 -5.70 1.93
C LYS A 206 -21.00 -4.47 2.72
N ASN A 207 -22.20 -3.94 2.40
CA ASN A 207 -22.89 -3.06 3.33
C ASN A 207 -23.48 -3.96 4.45
N PRO A 208 -22.99 -3.89 5.71
CA PRO A 208 -23.49 -4.73 6.81
C PRO A 208 -24.96 -4.46 7.17
N GLN A 209 -25.54 -3.36 6.71
CA GLN A 209 -26.93 -2.98 7.02
C GLN A 209 -27.98 -3.70 6.17
N ALA A 210 -27.61 -4.43 5.11
CA ALA A 210 -28.59 -5.14 4.27
C ALA A 210 -29.07 -6.49 4.85
N ARG A 211 -28.64 -6.90 6.04
CA ARG A 211 -29.03 -8.18 6.70
C ARG A 211 -29.95 -8.05 7.90
N LEU A 212 -30.58 -6.90 8.13
CA LEU A 212 -31.51 -6.70 9.27
C LEU A 212 -32.94 -6.37 8.80
N ILE A 213 -33.41 -6.94 7.72
CA ILE A 213 -34.86 -6.98 7.42
C ILE A 213 -35.17 -8.33 6.76
N HIS A 214 -35.45 -9.35 7.58
CA HIS A 214 -36.51 -10.35 7.42
C HIS A 214 -36.46 -11.31 8.59
#